data_cdc219610e64a2c2135d6676a3c75ecc
#
_entry.id   cdc219610e64a2c2135d6676a3c75ecc
#
_cell.length_a   1.000
_cell.length_b   1.000
_cell.length_c   1.000
_cell.angle_alpha   90.00
_cell.angle_beta   90.00
_cell.angle_gamma   90.00
#
_symmetry.space_group_name_H-M   'P 1'
#
loop_
_entity.id
_entity.type
_entity.pdbx_description
1 polymer ?
#
loop_
_entity_poly.entity_id
_entity_poly.type
_entity_poly.pdbx_seq_one_letter_code
_entity_poly.pdbx_strand_id
1 'polypeptide(L)'
;MRATELNNINKLILSIDDIAKELSITKESAKVTANRYVKNGSLLRIKKNFYITNIKFEKLNEKEQFQLANVIQVPSYVSLTSALSYYNISTQQLRGVIESITVKKTNSVKVKETNYRFILVKKNFYTGFTLENDIFIALPEKALADAVY
;
A
#
# COMPACT_ATOMS: atom_id res chain seq x y z
N MET A 1 -9.44 -15.63 20.13
CA MET A 1 -8.80 -15.97 18.86
C MET A 1 -7.47 -15.23 18.73
N ARG A 2 -6.43 -15.93 18.34
CA ARG A 2 -5.10 -15.34 18.25
C ARG A 2 -4.98 -14.28 17.16
N ALA A 3 -5.86 -14.31 16.14
CA ALA A 3 -5.86 -13.29 15.09
C ALA A 3 -6.11 -11.87 15.64
N THR A 4 -6.88 -11.75 16.73
CA THR A 4 -7.15 -10.44 17.33
C THR A 4 -5.93 -9.84 18.01
N GLU A 5 -4.95 -10.67 18.40
CA GLU A 5 -3.70 -10.18 18.98
C GLU A 5 -2.90 -9.37 17.98
N LEU A 6 -3.05 -9.65 16.69
CA LEU A 6 -2.34 -8.94 15.63
C LEU A 6 -2.80 -7.49 15.50
N ASN A 7 -4.01 -7.16 15.93
CA ASN A 7 -4.52 -5.79 15.92
C ASN A 7 -3.84 -4.93 16.98
N ASN A 8 -3.19 -5.54 17.96
CA ASN A 8 -2.50 -4.83 19.02
C ASN A 8 -1.07 -4.43 18.64
N ILE A 9 -0.57 -4.93 17.50
CA ILE A 9 0.75 -4.54 17.02
C ILE A 9 0.69 -3.10 16.53
N ASN A 10 1.61 -2.27 17.01
CA ASN A 10 1.64 -0.85 16.65
C ASN A 10 2.33 -0.63 15.30
N LYS A 11 1.86 -1.34 14.28
CA LYS A 11 2.32 -1.21 12.89
C LYS A 11 1.12 -1.38 11.97
N LEU A 12 1.10 -0.58 10.91
CA LEU A 12 0.04 -0.70 9.91
C LEU A 12 0.20 -1.98 9.08
N ILE A 13 1.43 -2.23 8.63
CA ILE A 13 1.76 -3.35 7.76
C ILE A 13 2.59 -4.35 8.56
N LEU A 14 2.18 -5.61 8.54
CA LEU A 14 2.80 -6.68 9.29
C LEU A 14 3.62 -7.57 8.36
N SER A 15 4.87 -7.86 8.74
CA SER A 15 5.68 -8.87 8.06
C SER A 15 5.45 -10.23 8.73
N ILE A 16 5.94 -11.28 8.10
CA ILE A 16 5.93 -12.62 8.70
C ILE A 16 6.69 -12.61 10.03
N ASP A 17 7.80 -11.86 10.11
CA ASP A 17 8.58 -11.76 11.34
C ASP A 17 7.78 -11.10 12.45
N ASP A 18 6.99 -10.06 12.14
CA ASP A 18 6.12 -9.40 13.12
C ASP A 18 5.08 -10.38 13.68
N ILE A 19 4.48 -11.18 12.79
CA ILE A 19 3.47 -12.17 13.19
C ILE A 19 4.10 -13.26 14.07
N ALA A 20 5.26 -13.77 13.66
CA ALA A 20 5.97 -14.80 14.41
C ALA A 20 6.30 -14.32 15.82
N LYS A 21 6.79 -13.09 15.94
CA LYS A 21 7.16 -12.49 17.21
C LYS A 21 5.96 -12.28 18.12
N GLU A 22 4.88 -11.73 17.56
CA GLU A 22 3.67 -11.44 18.35
C GLU A 22 3.01 -12.70 18.88
N LEU A 23 2.96 -13.76 18.06
CA LEU A 23 2.33 -15.01 18.44
C LEU A 23 3.29 -15.99 19.09
N SER A 24 4.56 -15.63 19.24
CA SER A 24 5.62 -16.48 19.84
C SER A 24 5.73 -17.84 19.15
N ILE A 25 5.76 -17.83 17.83
CA ILE A 25 5.86 -19.03 17.01
C ILE A 25 7.02 -18.91 16.02
N THR A 26 7.39 -20.01 15.39
CA THR A 26 8.45 -20.02 14.38
C THR A 26 7.98 -19.28 13.12
N LYS A 27 8.94 -18.89 12.28
CA LYS A 27 8.67 -18.22 11.03
C LYS A 27 7.82 -19.08 10.08
N GLU A 28 8.12 -20.37 10.01
CA GLU A 28 7.35 -21.32 9.19
C GLU A 28 5.92 -21.44 9.70
N SER A 29 5.75 -21.54 11.02
CA SER A 29 4.42 -21.58 11.62
C SER A 29 3.66 -20.30 11.36
N ALA A 30 4.36 -19.15 11.37
CA ALA A 30 3.75 -17.86 11.09
C ALA A 30 3.22 -17.79 9.66
N LYS A 31 3.92 -18.34 8.68
CA LYS A 31 3.46 -18.39 7.28
C LYS A 31 2.18 -19.20 7.15
N VAL A 32 2.13 -20.36 7.79
CA VAL A 32 0.93 -21.22 7.77
C VAL A 32 -0.24 -20.51 8.46
N THR A 33 0.02 -19.90 9.61
CA THR A 33 -0.99 -19.18 10.37
C THR A 33 -1.52 -17.97 9.59
N ALA A 34 -0.63 -17.21 8.96
CA ALA A 34 -1.02 -16.06 8.15
C ALA A 34 -1.93 -16.47 6.98
N ASN A 35 -1.58 -17.57 6.28
CA ASN A 35 -2.41 -18.07 5.19
C ASN A 35 -3.80 -18.47 5.68
N ARG A 36 -3.88 -19.08 6.85
CA ARG A 36 -5.16 -19.46 7.46
C ARG A 36 -5.99 -18.23 7.79
N TYR A 37 -5.37 -17.18 8.33
CA TYR A 37 -6.07 -15.93 8.67
C TYR A 37 -6.51 -15.17 7.42
N VAL A 38 -5.75 -15.26 6.33
CA VAL A 38 -6.17 -14.69 5.04
C VAL A 38 -7.43 -15.39 4.55
N LYS A 39 -7.45 -16.72 4.64
CA LYS A 39 -8.61 -17.50 4.19
C LYS A 39 -9.87 -17.21 5.01
N ASN A 40 -9.73 -16.94 6.30
CA ASN A 40 -10.90 -16.66 7.14
C ASN A 40 -11.26 -15.15 7.19
N GLY A 41 -10.53 -14.30 6.46
CA GLY A 41 -10.83 -12.88 6.38
C GLY A 41 -10.25 -12.01 7.48
N SER A 42 -9.47 -12.57 8.41
CA SER A 42 -8.86 -11.79 9.50
C SER A 42 -7.68 -10.95 9.03
N LEU A 43 -6.94 -11.44 8.04
CA LEU A 43 -5.81 -10.75 7.45
C LEU A 43 -6.04 -10.56 5.95
N LEU A 44 -5.45 -9.50 5.41
CA LEU A 44 -5.38 -9.27 3.98
C LEU A 44 -3.92 -9.30 3.55
N ARG A 45 -3.62 -10.04 2.49
CA ARG A 45 -2.27 -10.09 1.96
C ARG A 45 -2.05 -8.91 1.03
N ILE A 46 -1.02 -8.10 1.33
CA ILE A 46 -0.64 -6.95 0.50
C ILE A 46 0.29 -7.41 -0.61
N LYS A 47 1.31 -8.15 -0.24
CA LYS A 47 2.26 -8.79 -1.15
C LYS A 47 2.92 -9.94 -0.38
N LYS A 48 3.82 -10.68 -1.04
CA LYS A 48 4.50 -11.81 -0.41
C LYS A 48 5.12 -11.39 0.93
N ASN A 49 4.76 -12.10 1.99
CA ASN A 49 5.25 -11.92 3.35
C ASN A 49 4.81 -10.61 4.03
N PHE A 50 3.85 -9.87 3.46
CA PHE A 50 3.34 -8.64 4.06
C PHE A 50 1.82 -8.66 4.11
N TYR A 51 1.28 -8.26 5.26
CA TYR A 51 -0.15 -8.37 5.56
C TYR A 51 -0.64 -7.14 6.31
N ILE A 52 -1.95 -6.95 6.30
CA ILE A 52 -2.63 -5.95 7.14
C ILE A 52 -3.88 -6.63 7.71
N THR A 53 -4.22 -6.30 8.96
CA THR A 53 -5.45 -6.85 9.53
C THR A 53 -6.66 -6.23 8.83
N ASN A 54 -7.73 -7.00 8.68
CA ASN A 54 -8.94 -6.52 8.03
C ASN A 54 -9.52 -5.31 8.76
N ILE A 55 -9.46 -5.30 10.08
CA ILE A 55 -9.97 -4.19 10.90
C ILE A 55 -9.22 -2.90 10.58
N LYS A 56 -7.89 -2.96 10.52
CA LYS A 56 -7.08 -1.78 10.18
C LYS A 56 -7.32 -1.33 8.76
N PHE A 57 -7.45 -2.26 7.83
CA PHE A 57 -7.69 -1.92 6.43
C PHE A 57 -8.99 -1.14 6.24
N GLU A 58 -10.04 -1.53 6.95
CA GLU A 58 -11.34 -0.86 6.86
C GLU A 58 -11.30 0.56 7.44
N LYS A 59 -10.33 0.84 8.30
CA LYS A 59 -10.18 2.14 8.96
C LYS A 59 -9.09 3.01 8.35
N LEU A 60 -8.53 2.61 7.20
CA LEU A 60 -7.46 3.36 6.56
C LEU A 60 -7.91 4.75 6.14
N ASN A 61 -7.09 5.75 6.48
CA ASN A 61 -7.26 7.08 5.92
C ASN A 61 -6.47 7.16 4.59
N GLU A 62 -6.59 8.29 3.89
CA GLU A 62 -5.92 8.48 2.59
C GLU A 62 -4.40 8.31 2.68
N LYS A 63 -3.80 8.90 3.69
CA LYS A 63 -2.34 8.81 3.88
C LYS A 63 -1.87 7.38 4.07
N GLU A 64 -2.61 6.61 4.86
CA GLU A 64 -2.28 5.21 5.11
C GLU A 64 -2.44 4.36 3.86
N GLN A 65 -3.44 4.65 3.03
CA GLN A 65 -3.59 3.97 1.74
C GLN A 65 -2.41 4.27 0.82
N PHE A 66 -1.90 5.50 0.84
CA PHE A 66 -0.72 5.87 0.06
C PHE A 66 0.53 5.14 0.57
N GLN A 67 0.66 4.97 1.89
CA GLN A 67 1.74 4.19 2.47
C GLN A 67 1.70 2.74 1.99
N LEU A 68 0.51 2.15 1.93
CA LEU A 68 0.35 0.80 1.37
C LEU A 68 0.81 0.73 -0.07
N ALA A 69 0.43 1.70 -0.88
CA ALA A 69 0.85 1.74 -2.29
C ALA A 69 2.38 1.75 -2.41
N ASN A 70 3.06 2.56 -1.59
CA ASN A 70 4.53 2.62 -1.61
C ASN A 70 5.18 1.29 -1.24
N VAL A 71 4.54 0.51 -0.35
CA VAL A 71 5.08 -0.79 0.09
C VAL A 71 4.80 -1.89 -0.93
N ILE A 72 3.64 -1.87 -1.56
CA ILE A 72 3.24 -2.90 -2.53
C ILE A 72 4.25 -3.01 -3.68
N GLN A 73 4.69 -1.88 -4.19
CA GLN A 73 5.68 -1.81 -5.27
C GLN A 73 6.80 -0.88 -4.87
N VAL A 74 8.02 -1.40 -4.81
CA VAL A 74 9.21 -0.62 -4.46
C VAL A 74 10.19 -0.68 -5.62
N PRO A 75 10.67 0.45 -6.15
CA PRO A 75 10.28 1.80 -5.78
C PRO A 75 9.00 2.26 -6.47
N SER A 76 8.28 3.16 -5.83
CA SER A 76 7.12 3.82 -6.42
C SER A 76 6.80 5.10 -5.66
N TYR A 77 6.07 6.00 -6.30
CA TYR A 77 5.51 7.16 -5.63
C TYR A 77 4.08 7.37 -6.10
N VAL A 78 3.22 7.85 -5.22
CA VAL A 78 1.82 8.16 -5.55
C VAL A 78 1.80 9.36 -6.48
N SER A 79 1.02 9.31 -7.55
CA SER A 79 0.97 10.37 -8.55
C SER A 79 -0.40 10.43 -9.21
N LEU A 80 -0.47 11.09 -10.35
CA LEU A 80 -1.66 11.16 -11.20
C LEU A 80 -2.86 11.71 -10.41
N THR A 81 -4.04 11.17 -10.66
CA THR A 81 -5.27 11.67 -10.02
C THR A 81 -5.23 11.54 -8.51
N SER A 82 -4.59 10.49 -7.99
CA SER A 82 -4.48 10.30 -6.54
C SER A 82 -3.70 11.44 -5.87
N ALA A 83 -2.56 11.83 -6.45
CA ALA A 83 -1.77 12.94 -5.92
C ALA A 83 -2.48 14.28 -6.14
N LEU A 84 -3.10 14.48 -7.30
CA LEU A 84 -3.83 15.71 -7.58
C LEU A 84 -5.00 15.91 -6.61
N SER A 85 -5.68 14.83 -6.27
CA SER A 85 -6.75 14.86 -5.28
C SER A 85 -6.21 15.20 -3.88
N TYR A 86 -5.06 14.64 -3.52
CA TYR A 86 -4.40 14.93 -2.25
C TYR A 86 -4.09 16.42 -2.08
N TYR A 87 -3.67 17.08 -3.17
CA TYR A 87 -3.37 18.53 -3.15
C TYR A 87 -4.60 19.40 -3.43
N ASN A 88 -5.78 18.81 -3.56
CA ASN A 88 -7.03 19.50 -3.88
C ASN A 88 -6.98 20.25 -5.23
N ILE A 89 -6.17 19.76 -6.17
CA ILE A 89 -6.08 20.32 -7.52
C ILE A 89 -7.18 19.74 -8.40
N SER A 90 -7.51 18.46 -8.20
CA SER A 90 -8.57 17.79 -8.95
C SER A 90 -9.78 17.58 -8.05
N THR A 91 -10.97 17.84 -8.60
CA THR A 91 -12.22 17.53 -7.90
C THR A 91 -12.67 16.10 -8.16
N GLN A 92 -12.06 15.41 -9.13
CA GLN A 92 -12.35 14.02 -9.40
C GLN A 92 -11.64 13.13 -8.38
N GLN A 93 -12.43 12.36 -7.64
CA GLN A 93 -11.89 11.36 -6.74
C GLN A 93 -12.10 9.98 -7.34
N LEU A 94 -11.02 9.23 -7.49
CA LEU A 94 -11.10 7.83 -7.90
C LEU A 94 -11.43 7.01 -6.66
N ARG A 95 -12.62 6.44 -6.63
CA ARG A 95 -13.02 5.57 -5.53
C ARG A 95 -12.41 4.19 -5.71
N GLY A 96 -11.72 3.73 -4.68
CA GLY A 96 -11.15 2.39 -4.69
C GLY A 96 -9.98 2.22 -5.65
N VAL A 97 -9.36 3.31 -6.10
CA VAL A 97 -8.17 3.26 -6.96
C VAL A 97 -7.11 4.20 -6.45
N ILE A 98 -5.91 3.69 -6.26
CA ILE A 98 -4.72 4.49 -5.92
C ILE A 98 -3.73 4.34 -7.06
N GLU A 99 -3.29 5.46 -7.62
CA GLU A 99 -2.39 5.47 -8.78
C GLU A 99 -0.98 5.87 -8.37
N SER A 100 -0.01 5.13 -8.87
CA SER A 100 1.41 5.34 -8.57
C SER A 100 2.26 5.17 -9.81
N ILE A 101 3.45 5.75 -9.78
CA ILE A 101 4.46 5.64 -10.83
C ILE A 101 5.59 4.75 -10.32
N THR A 102 6.13 3.92 -11.20
CA THR A 102 7.20 2.99 -10.87
C THR A 102 8.17 2.84 -12.03
N VAL A 103 9.37 2.30 -11.75
CA VAL A 103 10.35 1.93 -12.77
C VAL A 103 10.48 0.42 -12.94
N LYS A 104 9.65 -0.37 -12.23
CA LYS A 104 9.70 -1.84 -12.27
C LYS A 104 8.88 -2.40 -13.42
N LYS A 105 7.57 -2.32 -13.32
CA LYS A 105 6.65 -2.82 -14.36
C LYS A 105 5.26 -2.23 -14.14
N THR A 106 4.51 -2.08 -15.21
CA THR A 106 3.10 -1.73 -15.12
C THR A 106 2.36 -2.92 -14.49
N ASN A 107 1.59 -2.64 -13.44
CA ASN A 107 0.95 -3.67 -12.66
C ASN A 107 -0.28 -3.11 -11.93
N SER A 108 -1.18 -4.00 -11.54
CA SER A 108 -2.30 -3.66 -10.65
C SER A 108 -2.39 -4.72 -9.57
N VAL A 109 -2.53 -4.28 -8.34
CA VAL A 109 -2.70 -5.16 -7.19
C VAL A 109 -3.99 -4.78 -6.49
N LYS A 110 -4.90 -5.74 -6.37
CA LYS A 110 -6.17 -5.51 -5.70
C LYS A 110 -6.12 -6.07 -4.29
N VAL A 111 -6.38 -5.21 -3.31
CA VAL A 111 -6.51 -5.62 -1.91
C VAL A 111 -7.94 -5.31 -1.51
N LYS A 112 -8.75 -6.34 -1.33
CA LYS A 112 -10.19 -6.23 -1.05
C LYS A 112 -10.88 -5.45 -2.18
N GLU A 113 -11.37 -4.25 -1.91
CA GLU A 113 -12.06 -3.42 -2.90
C GLU A 113 -11.18 -2.32 -3.51
N THR A 114 -9.96 -2.17 -3.01
CA THR A 114 -9.04 -1.13 -3.47
C THR A 114 -8.09 -1.69 -4.51
N ASN A 115 -7.98 -1.00 -5.63
CA ASN A 115 -7.07 -1.36 -6.71
C ASN A 115 -5.88 -0.40 -6.69
N TYR A 116 -4.69 -0.94 -6.47
CA TYR A 116 -3.43 -0.18 -6.49
C TYR A 116 -2.81 -0.34 -7.86
N ARG A 117 -2.81 0.74 -8.65
CA ARG A 117 -2.31 0.73 -10.01
C ARG A 117 -0.92 1.34 -10.06
N PHE A 118 -0.01 0.67 -10.75
CA PHE A 118 1.37 1.11 -10.91
C PHE A 118 1.67 1.24 -12.40
N ILE A 119 2.12 2.42 -12.80
CA ILE A 119 2.40 2.73 -14.20
C ILE A 119 3.90 2.89 -14.36
N LEU A 120 4.48 2.12 -15.29
CA LEU A 120 5.91 2.13 -15.58
C LEU A 120 6.27 3.39 -16.34
N VAL A 121 7.34 4.06 -15.90
CA VAL A 121 7.97 5.15 -16.65
C VAL A 121 9.45 4.85 -16.82
N LYS A 122 10.08 5.54 -17.78
CA LYS A 122 11.52 5.45 -17.96
C LYS A 122 12.23 6.05 -16.74
N LYS A 123 13.41 5.53 -16.46
CA LYS A 123 14.16 5.90 -15.26
C LYS A 123 14.41 7.42 -15.15
N ASN A 124 14.63 8.09 -16.27
CA ASN A 124 14.88 9.54 -16.29
C ASN A 124 13.61 10.37 -15.99
N PHE A 125 12.43 9.76 -16.06
CA PHE A 125 11.17 10.42 -15.68
C PHE A 125 10.77 10.12 -14.24
N TYR A 126 11.53 9.27 -13.54
CA TYR A 126 11.26 8.91 -12.15
C TYR A 126 11.89 9.96 -11.22
N THR A 127 11.30 11.14 -11.21
CA THR A 127 11.74 12.32 -10.46
C THR A 127 10.53 13.16 -10.05
N GLY A 128 10.77 14.24 -9.33
CA GLY A 128 9.73 15.21 -9.00
C GLY A 128 8.79 14.74 -7.90
N PHE A 129 9.25 13.82 -7.06
CA PHE A 129 8.49 13.35 -5.90
C PHE A 129 9.27 13.64 -4.62
N THR A 130 8.57 13.58 -3.50
CA THR A 130 9.15 13.87 -2.19
C THR A 130 8.63 12.86 -1.17
N LEU A 131 9.32 12.77 -0.04
CA LEU A 131 8.84 12.01 1.11
C LEU A 131 8.14 12.99 2.04
N GLU A 132 6.82 12.88 2.17
CA GLU A 132 5.99 13.73 3.00
C GLU A 132 5.09 12.87 3.87
N ASN A 133 5.14 13.06 5.19
CA ASN A 133 4.34 12.26 6.14
C ASN A 133 4.53 10.75 5.93
N ASP A 134 5.79 10.33 5.70
CA ASP A 134 6.18 8.94 5.44
C ASP A 134 5.60 8.35 4.15
N ILE A 135 5.22 9.21 3.20
CA ILE A 135 4.68 8.80 1.90
C ILE A 135 5.56 9.37 0.79
N PHE A 136 5.95 8.52 -0.15
CA PHE A 136 6.54 9.00 -1.40
C PHE A 136 5.42 9.43 -2.32
N ILE A 137 5.34 10.73 -2.60
CA ILE A 137 4.27 11.32 -3.39
C ILE A 137 4.84 12.35 -4.35
N ALA A 138 4.27 12.43 -5.56
CA ALA A 138 4.65 13.43 -6.54
C ALA A 138 4.41 14.84 -6.01
N LEU A 139 5.31 15.76 -6.35
CA LEU A 139 5.03 17.19 -6.15
C LEU A 139 3.85 17.58 -7.05
N PRO A 140 3.09 18.65 -6.71
CA PRO A 140 1.90 19.00 -7.50
C PRO A 140 2.15 19.15 -9.00
N GLU A 141 3.22 19.83 -9.38
CA GLU A 141 3.58 20.02 -10.79
C GLU A 141 3.96 18.71 -11.47
N LYS A 142 4.58 17.78 -10.73
CA LYS A 142 4.94 16.47 -11.28
C LYS A 142 3.69 15.60 -11.47
N ALA A 143 2.74 15.66 -10.54
CA ALA A 143 1.49 14.93 -10.68
C ALA A 143 0.73 15.38 -11.92
N LEU A 144 0.73 16.68 -12.22
CA LEU A 144 0.14 17.20 -13.44
C LEU A 144 0.88 16.71 -14.67
N ALA A 145 2.21 16.72 -14.65
CA ALA A 145 3.02 16.26 -15.77
C ALA A 145 2.79 14.78 -16.05
N ASP A 146 2.75 13.96 -15.01
CA ASP A 146 2.49 12.53 -15.13
C ASP A 146 1.10 12.26 -15.73
N ALA A 147 0.11 13.05 -15.35
CA ALA A 147 -1.26 12.87 -15.81
C ALA A 147 -1.43 13.19 -17.31
N VAL A 148 -0.58 14.04 -17.86
CA VAL A 148 -0.64 14.45 -19.28
C VAL A 148 0.13 13.48 -20.16
N TYR A 149 1.03 12.74 -19.57
CA TYR A 149 1.90 11.80 -20.30
C TYR A 149 1.14 10.49 -20.60
#